data_8cca6a2a8652bc2784f941cfb2559ccb
#
_entry.id   8cca6a2a8652bc2784f941cfb2559ccb
#
_cell.length_a   1.000
_cell.length_b   1.000
_cell.length_c   1.000
_cell.angle_alpha   90.00
_cell.angle_beta   90.00
_cell.angle_gamma   90.00
#
_symmetry.space_group_name_H-M   'P 1'
#
loop_
_entity.id
_entity.type
_entity.pdbx_description
1 polymer ?
#
loop_
_entity_poly.entity_id
_entity_poly.type
_entity_poly.pdbx_seq_one_letter_code
_entity_poly.pdbx_strand_id
1 'polypeptide(L)'
;MQFLMTVKSDAQQTPPTPELMAAIGKLTEKTMKSGIMLQTGGMQMDSAVTRMNLAGGKVGAIDGPFAESKELVGGYALVEVKSREEALALAREFLEVHAKVMGPGYAMETEIREMFPFAGIGIKVTTPQA
;
A
#
# COMPACT_ATOMS: atom_id res chain seq x y z
N MET A 1 3.56 16.91 4.17
CA MET A 1 2.30 16.17 3.94
C MET A 1 2.58 14.69 3.87
N GLN A 2 1.80 13.90 4.56
CA GLN A 2 1.94 12.45 4.52
C GLN A 2 0.84 11.82 3.69
N PHE A 3 1.23 10.83 2.91
CA PHE A 3 0.29 10.04 2.11
C PHE A 3 0.52 8.56 2.36
N LEU A 4 -0.57 7.81 2.43
CA LEU A 4 -0.52 6.35 2.46
C LEU A 4 -0.88 5.84 1.07
N MET A 5 0.01 5.05 0.51
CA MET A 5 -0.19 4.38 -0.77
C MET A 5 -0.44 2.91 -0.51
N THR A 6 -1.51 2.37 -1.06
CA THR A 6 -1.80 0.94 -0.98
C THR A 6 -1.79 0.34 -2.37
N VAL A 7 -1.27 -0.86 -2.48
CA VAL A 7 -1.12 -1.56 -3.76
C VAL A 7 -2.16 -2.67 -3.84
N LYS A 8 -2.97 -2.64 -4.88
CA LYS A 8 -3.97 -3.67 -5.16
C LYS A 8 -3.64 -4.38 -6.45
N SER A 9 -3.70 -5.69 -6.42
CA SER A 9 -3.50 -6.51 -7.61
C SER A 9 -4.43 -7.70 -7.61
N ASP A 10 -4.65 -8.26 -8.81
CA ASP A 10 -5.43 -9.49 -8.96
C ASP A 10 -4.54 -10.67 -8.57
N ALA A 11 -5.04 -11.49 -7.64
CA ALA A 11 -4.31 -12.68 -7.18
C ALA A 11 -4.11 -13.73 -8.27
N GLN A 12 -4.88 -13.65 -9.35
CA GLN A 12 -4.83 -14.65 -10.43
C GLN A 12 -3.84 -14.29 -11.55
N GLN A 13 -3.27 -13.09 -11.52
CA GLN A 13 -2.31 -12.75 -12.56
C GLN A 13 -0.92 -13.32 -12.25
N THR A 14 -0.03 -13.22 -13.22
CA THR A 14 1.34 -13.72 -13.11
C THR A 14 2.03 -13.17 -11.86
N PRO A 15 2.63 -14.04 -11.03
CA PRO A 15 3.37 -13.61 -9.86
C PRO A 15 4.53 -12.67 -10.21
N PRO A 16 4.94 -11.79 -9.29
CA PRO A 16 6.10 -10.93 -9.51
C PRO A 16 7.35 -11.75 -9.84
N THR A 17 8.08 -11.29 -10.85
CA THR A 17 9.34 -11.94 -11.26
C THR A 17 10.50 -11.49 -10.38
N PRO A 18 11.60 -12.26 -10.30
CA PRO A 18 12.82 -11.80 -9.62
C PRO A 18 13.34 -10.47 -10.19
N GLU A 19 13.19 -10.27 -11.49
CA GLU A 19 13.58 -9.03 -12.16
C GLU A 19 12.76 -7.83 -11.64
N LEU A 20 11.44 -8.01 -11.51
CA LEU A 20 10.57 -6.99 -10.94
C LEU A 20 10.94 -6.69 -9.50
N MET A 21 11.16 -7.71 -8.69
CA MET A 21 11.53 -7.54 -7.28
C MET A 21 12.83 -6.78 -7.14
N ALA A 22 13.81 -7.03 -8.00
CA ALA A 22 15.06 -6.28 -8.01
C ALA A 22 14.85 -4.81 -8.38
N ALA A 23 14.02 -4.54 -9.38
CA ALA A 23 13.72 -3.17 -9.83
C ALA A 23 12.96 -2.38 -8.75
N ILE A 24 11.98 -3.00 -8.11
CA ILE A 24 11.22 -2.39 -7.00
C ILE A 24 12.14 -2.15 -5.80
N GLY A 25 13.04 -3.09 -5.51
CA GLY A 25 14.01 -2.94 -4.44
C GLY A 25 14.90 -1.72 -4.62
N LYS A 26 15.37 -1.47 -5.84
CA LYS A 26 16.18 -0.29 -6.16
C LYS A 26 15.40 1.01 -6.00
N LEU A 27 14.15 1.04 -6.47
CA LEU A 27 13.29 2.21 -6.34
C LEU A 27 13.01 2.50 -4.88
N THR A 28 12.68 1.47 -4.10
CA THR A 28 12.41 1.58 -2.68
C THR A 28 13.62 2.11 -1.92
N GLU A 29 14.80 1.55 -2.18
CA GLU A 29 16.05 2.00 -1.55
C GLU A 29 16.32 3.47 -1.84
N LYS A 30 16.20 3.88 -3.09
CA LYS A 30 16.36 5.28 -3.50
C LYS A 30 15.41 6.21 -2.75
N THR A 31 14.14 5.82 -2.65
CA THR A 31 13.11 6.64 -2.01
C THR A 31 13.29 6.69 -0.49
N MET A 32 13.73 5.61 0.11
CA MET A 32 14.05 5.58 1.54
C MET A 32 15.28 6.42 1.87
N LYS A 33 16.33 6.35 1.06
CA LYS A 33 17.54 7.14 1.26
C LYS A 33 17.28 8.63 1.13
N SER A 34 16.33 9.03 0.30
CA SER A 34 15.96 10.44 0.15
C SER A 34 15.16 10.99 1.34
N GLY A 35 14.71 10.12 2.25
CA GLY A 35 13.87 10.50 3.38
C GLY A 35 12.39 10.65 3.05
N ILE A 36 12.02 10.44 1.80
CA ILE A 36 10.63 10.56 1.36
C ILE A 36 9.79 9.38 1.85
N MET A 37 10.30 8.17 1.72
CA MET A 37 9.57 6.97 2.18
C MET A 37 9.89 6.70 3.64
N LEU A 38 8.88 6.80 4.50
CA LEU A 38 9.03 6.60 5.94
C LEU A 38 8.88 5.13 6.32
N GLN A 39 8.00 4.42 5.64
CA GLN A 39 7.72 3.03 5.93
C GLN A 39 7.13 2.34 4.71
N THR A 40 7.46 1.08 4.50
CA THR A 40 6.87 0.26 3.46
C THR A 40 6.86 -1.19 3.88
N GLY A 41 5.98 -1.97 3.28
CA GLY A 41 5.93 -3.39 3.56
C GLY A 41 4.95 -4.11 2.64
N GLY A 42 5.10 -5.43 2.59
CA GLY A 42 4.14 -6.28 1.96
C GLY A 42 3.05 -6.69 2.93
N MET A 43 1.91 -7.08 2.40
CA MET A 43 0.79 -7.58 3.18
C MET A 43 0.45 -8.99 2.74
N GLN A 44 0.11 -9.83 3.71
CA GLN A 44 -0.43 -11.15 3.41
C GLN A 44 -1.78 -10.99 2.73
N MET A 45 -2.00 -11.79 1.73
CA MET A 45 -3.25 -11.84 0.99
C MET A 45 -3.94 -13.18 1.26
N ASP A 46 -5.20 -13.28 0.88
CA ASP A 46 -5.91 -14.55 0.89
C ASP A 46 -6.29 -15.03 2.30
N SER A 47 -5.91 -16.26 2.67
CA SER A 47 -6.36 -16.93 3.89
C SER A 47 -5.88 -16.28 5.19
N ALA A 48 -4.83 -15.46 5.13
CA ALA A 48 -4.31 -14.77 6.30
C ALA A 48 -5.12 -13.53 6.70
N VAL A 49 -6.18 -13.22 5.97
CA VAL A 49 -7.00 -12.02 6.22
C VAL A 49 -8.19 -12.37 7.09
N THR A 50 -8.38 -11.59 8.16
CA THR A 50 -9.58 -11.68 9.02
C THR A 50 -10.33 -10.36 8.91
N ARG A 51 -11.63 -10.45 8.70
CA ARG A 51 -12.52 -9.27 8.75
C ARG A 51 -13.24 -9.26 10.08
N MET A 52 -13.14 -8.14 10.77
CA MET A 52 -13.90 -7.89 12.00
C MET A 52 -14.89 -6.78 11.74
N ASN A 53 -16.09 -6.91 12.26
CA ASN A 53 -17.13 -5.91 12.07
C ASN A 53 -17.85 -5.57 13.36
N LEU A 54 -18.49 -4.43 13.36
CA LEU A 54 -19.38 -3.99 14.42
C LEU A 54 -20.75 -3.71 13.79
N ALA A 55 -21.78 -4.43 14.24
CA ALA A 55 -23.13 -4.23 13.76
C ALA A 55 -24.10 -4.57 14.88
N GLY A 56 -25.13 -3.74 15.06
CA GLY A 56 -26.14 -3.96 16.11
C GLY A 56 -25.56 -3.99 17.50
N GLY A 57 -24.47 -3.27 17.76
CA GLY A 57 -23.77 -3.26 19.05
C GLY A 57 -22.90 -4.48 19.30
N LYS A 58 -22.75 -5.36 18.32
CA LYS A 58 -21.97 -6.61 18.46
C LYS A 58 -20.77 -6.63 17.54
N VAL A 59 -19.68 -7.16 18.04
CA VAL A 59 -18.45 -7.37 17.26
C VAL A 59 -18.45 -8.80 16.72
N GLY A 60 -18.21 -8.93 15.42
CA GLY A 60 -18.05 -10.22 14.75
C GLY A 60 -16.69 -10.33 14.08
N ALA A 61 -16.27 -11.55 13.79
CA ALA A 61 -15.04 -11.81 13.08
C ALA A 61 -15.26 -12.96 12.10
N ILE A 62 -14.71 -12.80 10.89
CA ILE A 62 -14.77 -13.81 9.83
C ILE A 62 -13.38 -13.97 9.25
N ASP A 63 -12.85 -15.19 9.27
CA ASP A 63 -11.55 -15.49 8.69
C ASP A 63 -11.67 -15.72 7.18
N GLY A 64 -10.66 -15.27 6.43
CA GLY A 64 -10.56 -15.53 5.00
C GLY A 64 -10.21 -16.99 4.70
N PRO A 65 -10.15 -17.35 3.43
CA PRO A 65 -10.16 -16.48 2.26
C PRO A 65 -11.55 -15.95 1.90
N PHE A 66 -11.56 -14.78 1.25
CA PHE A 66 -12.80 -14.16 0.77
C PHE A 66 -12.89 -14.32 -0.74
N ALA A 67 -13.70 -15.28 -1.18
CA ALA A 67 -13.79 -15.68 -2.59
C ALA A 67 -14.28 -14.57 -3.53
N GLU A 68 -15.01 -13.59 -3.00
CA GLU A 68 -15.52 -12.47 -3.80
C GLU A 68 -14.49 -11.36 -3.98
N SER A 69 -13.38 -11.43 -3.27
CA SER A 69 -12.36 -10.39 -3.31
C SER A 69 -11.51 -10.55 -4.55
N LYS A 70 -11.77 -9.72 -5.55
CA LYS A 70 -10.98 -9.69 -6.78
C LYS A 70 -9.75 -8.81 -6.65
N GLU A 71 -9.79 -7.87 -5.72
CA GLU A 71 -8.70 -6.94 -5.45
C GLU A 71 -8.13 -7.20 -4.07
N LEU A 72 -6.88 -7.59 -4.03
CA LEU A 72 -6.17 -7.85 -2.78
C LEU A 72 -5.13 -6.76 -2.55
N VAL A 73 -5.12 -6.22 -1.32
CA VAL A 73 -4.11 -5.24 -0.92
C VAL A 73 -2.84 -6.00 -0.59
N GLY A 74 -1.84 -5.90 -1.46
CA GLY A 74 -0.59 -6.65 -1.34
C GLY A 74 0.58 -5.88 -0.75
N GLY A 75 0.42 -4.58 -0.50
CA GLY A 75 1.50 -3.77 0.04
C GLY A 75 1.09 -2.35 0.33
N TYR A 76 1.97 -1.63 1.03
CA TYR A 76 1.73 -0.23 1.35
C TYR A 76 3.03 0.54 1.43
N ALA A 77 2.94 1.86 1.30
CA ALA A 77 4.04 2.78 1.55
C ALA A 77 3.52 4.05 2.20
N LEU A 78 4.20 4.49 3.24
CA LEU A 78 3.94 5.77 3.90
C LEU A 78 5.02 6.75 3.47
N VAL A 79 4.61 7.86 2.85
CA VAL A 79 5.55 8.83 2.32
C VAL A 79 5.31 10.22 2.92
N GLU A 80 6.39 10.98 3.06
CA GLU A 80 6.38 12.39 3.47
C GLU A 80 6.84 13.21 2.27
N VAL A 81 5.94 14.04 1.76
CA VAL A 81 6.17 14.83 0.55
C VAL A 81 5.71 16.27 0.75
N LYS A 82 6.10 17.14 -0.17
CA LYS A 82 5.76 18.57 -0.10
C LYS A 82 4.40 18.89 -0.70
N SER A 83 3.91 18.02 -1.59
CA SER A 83 2.67 18.25 -2.30
C SER A 83 2.01 16.94 -2.71
N ARG A 84 0.75 17.02 -3.06
CA ARG A 84 0.01 15.89 -3.65
C ARG A 84 0.64 15.46 -4.97
N GLU A 85 1.07 16.41 -5.78
CA GLU A 85 1.70 16.16 -7.08
C GLU A 85 2.96 15.33 -6.94
N GLU A 86 3.75 15.59 -5.89
CA GLU A 86 4.94 14.80 -5.60
C GLU A 86 4.57 13.35 -5.24
N ALA A 87 3.51 13.16 -4.45
CA ALA A 87 3.02 11.82 -4.12
C ALA A 87 2.55 11.07 -5.38
N LEU A 88 1.82 11.76 -6.26
CA LEU A 88 1.35 11.15 -7.51
C LEU A 88 2.51 10.78 -8.45
N ALA A 89 3.57 11.59 -8.47
CA ALA A 89 4.76 11.29 -9.26
C ALA A 89 5.45 10.02 -8.76
N LEU A 90 5.53 9.83 -7.45
CA LEU A 90 6.10 8.61 -6.86
C LEU A 90 5.27 7.38 -7.25
N ALA A 91 3.96 7.49 -7.16
CA ALA A 91 3.06 6.40 -7.54
C ALA A 91 3.20 6.05 -9.02
N ARG A 92 3.29 7.06 -9.88
CA ARG A 92 3.49 6.88 -11.31
C ARG A 92 4.79 6.13 -11.60
N GLU A 93 5.88 6.54 -10.97
CA GLU A 93 7.19 5.89 -11.14
C GLU A 93 7.12 4.40 -10.74
N PHE A 94 6.45 4.11 -9.63
CA PHE A 94 6.24 2.74 -9.16
C PHE A 94 5.47 1.90 -10.19
N LEU A 95 4.38 2.45 -10.74
CA LEU A 95 3.57 1.76 -11.76
C LEU A 95 4.34 1.57 -13.07
N GLU A 96 5.13 2.57 -13.47
CA GLU A 96 5.92 2.49 -14.69
C GLU A 96 6.99 1.41 -14.63
N VAL A 97 7.59 1.18 -13.45
CA VAL A 97 8.52 0.07 -13.25
C VAL A 97 7.83 -1.26 -13.51
N HIS A 98 6.61 -1.43 -12.99
CA HIS A 98 5.83 -2.64 -13.22
C HIS A 98 5.49 -2.82 -14.72
N ALA A 99 5.06 -1.76 -15.37
CA ALA A 99 4.72 -1.81 -16.79
C ALA A 99 5.92 -2.21 -17.64
N LYS A 100 7.09 -1.67 -17.32
CA LYS A 100 8.32 -1.95 -18.06
C LYS A 100 8.77 -3.39 -17.92
N VAL A 101 8.71 -3.94 -16.71
CA VAL A 101 9.22 -5.29 -16.42
C VAL A 101 8.21 -6.37 -16.75
N MET A 102 6.94 -6.15 -16.41
CA MET A 102 5.89 -7.18 -16.55
C MET A 102 5.17 -7.16 -17.89
N GLY A 103 5.26 -6.05 -18.63
CA GLY A 103 4.65 -5.94 -19.94
C GLY A 103 3.17 -5.52 -19.91
N PRO A 104 2.54 -5.41 -21.12
CA PRO A 104 1.22 -4.78 -21.23
C PRO A 104 0.06 -5.61 -20.67
N GLY A 105 0.27 -6.90 -20.41
CA GLY A 105 -0.77 -7.76 -19.85
C GLY A 105 -0.91 -7.66 -18.33
N TYR A 106 -0.01 -6.93 -17.67
CA TYR A 106 -0.03 -6.81 -16.21
C TYR A 106 -0.88 -5.62 -15.78
N ALA A 107 -1.77 -5.83 -14.81
CA ALA A 107 -2.65 -4.80 -14.31
C ALA A 107 -2.57 -4.70 -12.79
N MET A 108 -2.53 -3.46 -12.29
CA MET A 108 -2.52 -3.18 -10.87
C MET A 108 -3.06 -1.78 -10.63
N GLU A 109 -3.44 -1.52 -9.39
CA GLU A 109 -3.93 -0.22 -8.97
C GLU A 109 -3.23 0.20 -7.69
N THR A 110 -2.97 1.49 -7.56
CA THR A 110 -2.46 2.05 -6.32
C THR A 110 -3.38 3.19 -5.89
N GLU A 111 -3.79 3.18 -4.62
CA GLU A 111 -4.56 4.27 -4.05
C GLU A 111 -3.63 5.16 -3.24
N ILE A 112 -3.77 6.47 -3.39
CA ILE A 112 -2.96 7.47 -2.70
C ILE A 112 -3.90 8.31 -1.85
N ARG A 113 -3.74 8.21 -0.51
CA ARG A 113 -4.59 8.94 0.44
C ARG A 113 -3.76 9.84 1.32
N GLU A 114 -4.17 11.10 1.42
CA GLU A 114 -3.54 12.01 2.36
C GLU A 114 -3.90 11.58 3.78
N MET A 115 -2.90 11.59 4.65
CA MET A 115 -3.07 11.29 6.05
C MET A 115 -3.03 12.57 6.88
N PHE A 116 -3.78 12.57 7.95
CA PHE A 116 -3.75 13.66 8.92
C PHE A 116 -3.66 13.07 10.32
N PRO A 117 -3.05 13.78 11.28
CA PRO A 117 -2.95 13.28 12.65
C PRO A 117 -4.32 13.26 13.33
N PHE A 118 -4.53 12.33 14.25
CA PHE A 118 -5.76 12.25 15.03
C PHE A 118 -6.10 13.53 15.76
N ALA A 119 -5.07 14.31 16.15
CA ALA A 119 -5.27 15.63 16.77
C ALA A 119 -6.11 16.57 15.89
N GLY A 120 -6.07 16.39 14.56
CA GLY A 120 -6.88 17.16 13.61
C GLY A 120 -8.37 16.92 13.72
N ILE A 121 -8.79 15.80 14.33
CA ILE A 121 -10.20 15.47 14.57
C ILE A 121 -10.53 15.36 16.06
N GLY A 122 -9.71 15.96 16.91
CA GLY A 122 -9.97 16.04 18.35
C GLY A 122 -9.57 14.83 19.18
N ILE A 123 -8.89 13.87 18.59
CA ILE A 123 -8.42 12.68 19.31
C ILE A 123 -6.99 12.92 19.79
N LYS A 124 -6.78 12.82 21.12
CA LYS A 124 -5.44 12.94 21.69
C LYS A 124 -4.72 11.61 21.60
N VAL A 125 -3.57 11.62 20.96
CA VAL A 125 -2.71 10.43 20.84
C VAL A 125 -1.31 10.84 21.24
N THR A 126 -0.71 10.09 22.18
CA THR A 126 0.69 10.26 22.50
C THR A 126 1.50 9.41 21.53
N THR A 127 2.29 10.07 20.68
CA THR A 127 3.15 9.34 19.75
C THR A 127 4.35 8.80 20.51
N PRO A 128 4.62 7.48 20.45
CA PRO A 128 5.83 6.93 21.04
C PRO A 128 7.06 7.58 20.40
N GLN A 129 8.01 7.98 21.21
CA GLN A 129 9.28 8.46 20.69
C GLN A 129 10.17 7.28 20.36
N ALA A 130 10.79 7.33 19.19
CA ALA A 130 11.71 6.30 18.76
C ALA A 130 12.98 6.27 19.62
#